data_0a98d7b8cc8866b794eded59b7766ae8
#
_entry.id   0a98d7b8cc8866b794eded59b7766ae8
#
_cell.length_a   1.000
_cell.length_b   1.000
_cell.length_c   1.000
_cell.angle_alpha   90.00
_cell.angle_beta   90.00
_cell.angle_gamma   90.00
#
_symmetry.space_group_name_H-M   'P 1'
#
loop_
_entity.id
_entity.type
_entity.pdbx_description
1 polymer ?
#
loop_
_entity_poly.entity_id
_entity_poly.type
_entity_poly.pdbx_seq_one_letter_code
_entity_poly.pdbx_strand_id
1 'polypeptide(L)'
;MPSVARGWWPRRAAAVLAALLLAALAACGDPASGREDVAPAGGQPEPRQGGGAAAAGPAGALAAYVERVKRAQAARAVAARKWGLKLTPLAAPPPPTAAEKPKITFRKGFGVGDPTLPPVFTTVPTKERIVFLTIDDGAEKDPELVRMMDELDIPYSAFLSDYLIREDYGYFKKMQRTGVALHNHTLNHRYMPALSYAEQKREICGQQDVIEKRYGTRPPLFRPPYGNYNGDTLRAARSCGVKAVPLWAAEAFPDHMEWREWDRDLHPGDIILTHFRGREDWKGSMADMIRYVMNVVTAKGYAVAKLEDYV
;
A
#
# COMPACT_ATOMS: atom_id res chain seq x y z
N MET A 1 19.78 13.25 50.44
CA MET A 1 20.99 13.78 49.81
C MET A 1 21.91 12.62 49.46
N PRO A 2 22.41 12.45 48.21
CA PRO A 2 23.09 13.47 47.45
C PRO A 2 22.53 13.65 46.02
N SER A 3 22.83 14.80 45.49
CA SER A 3 22.68 15.35 44.16
C SER A 3 23.46 14.57 43.10
N VAL A 4 22.89 14.30 41.92
CA VAL A 4 23.64 13.89 40.72
C VAL A 4 23.26 14.76 39.51
N ALA A 5 24.30 15.22 38.87
CA ALA A 5 24.41 16.28 37.89
C ALA A 5 23.68 16.04 36.59
N ARG A 6 23.21 17.16 35.99
CA ARG A 6 22.69 17.26 34.60
C ARG A 6 23.85 17.13 33.62
N GLY A 7 23.81 16.11 32.75
CA GLY A 7 24.66 16.01 31.57
C GLY A 7 24.00 16.68 30.37
N TRP A 8 24.58 17.76 29.92
CA TRP A 8 24.27 18.43 28.63
C TRP A 8 24.92 17.66 27.47
N TRP A 9 24.12 17.21 26.51
CA TRP A 9 24.64 16.75 25.23
C TRP A 9 24.20 17.68 24.11
N PRO A 10 25.12 18.05 23.20
CA PRO A 10 24.84 19.00 22.14
C PRO A 10 24.12 18.31 20.96
N ARG A 11 23.14 19.02 20.43
CA ARG A 11 22.47 18.70 19.18
C ARG A 11 23.46 18.75 18.02
N ARG A 12 23.72 17.63 17.36
CA ARG A 12 24.37 17.59 16.06
C ARG A 12 23.29 17.45 14.97
N ALA A 13 23.15 18.48 14.18
CA ALA A 13 22.41 18.47 12.93
C ALA A 13 23.17 17.59 11.93
N ALA A 14 22.58 16.50 11.49
CA ALA A 14 23.08 15.69 10.39
C ALA A 14 22.49 16.20 9.09
N ALA A 15 23.32 16.84 8.28
CA ALA A 15 23.01 17.14 6.88
C ALA A 15 23.14 15.84 6.06
N VAL A 16 22.06 15.38 5.46
CA VAL A 16 22.07 14.25 4.51
C VAL A 16 22.44 14.79 3.14
N LEU A 17 23.66 14.52 2.72
CA LEU A 17 24.12 14.70 1.33
C LEU A 17 23.68 13.46 0.52
N ALA A 18 22.77 13.66 -0.43
CA ALA A 18 22.43 12.67 -1.43
C ALA A 18 23.54 12.60 -2.49
N ALA A 19 24.29 11.51 -2.52
CA ALA A 19 25.25 11.21 -3.58
C ALA A 19 24.53 10.49 -4.73
N LEU A 20 24.42 11.15 -5.90
CA LEU A 20 23.97 10.56 -7.15
C LEU A 20 25.19 9.95 -7.87
N LEU A 21 25.17 8.64 -8.07
CA LEU A 21 26.10 7.92 -8.94
C LEU A 21 25.56 7.94 -10.38
N LEU A 22 26.25 8.64 -11.26
CA LEU A 22 26.09 8.58 -12.73
C LEU A 22 26.92 7.41 -13.27
N ALA A 23 26.27 6.41 -13.84
CA ALA A 23 26.92 5.40 -14.71
C ALA A 23 26.73 5.83 -16.17
N ALA A 24 27.81 6.24 -16.81
CA ALA A 24 27.90 6.48 -18.26
C ALA A 24 28.26 5.17 -18.97
N LEU A 25 27.38 4.70 -19.86
CA LEU A 25 27.70 3.65 -20.83
C LEU A 25 27.99 4.30 -22.18
N ALA A 26 29.28 4.25 -22.58
CA ALA A 26 29.73 4.52 -23.93
C ALA A 26 29.60 3.24 -24.76
N ALA A 27 28.92 3.29 -25.88
CA ALA A 27 29.00 2.27 -26.93
C ALA A 27 29.52 2.93 -28.22
N CYS A 28 30.76 2.60 -28.60
CA CYS A 28 31.33 2.82 -29.91
C CYS A 28 30.93 1.67 -30.83
N GLY A 29 30.61 1.98 -32.09
CA GLY A 29 30.48 1.01 -33.14
C GLY A 29 30.57 1.71 -34.49
N ASP A 30 31.70 1.52 -35.18
CA ASP A 30 32.07 2.05 -36.47
C ASP A 30 31.69 1.11 -37.66
N PRO A 31 31.91 1.50 -38.93
CA PRO A 31 31.01 1.32 -40.04
C PRO A 31 31.50 0.29 -41.10
N ALA A 32 30.62 -0.11 -42.00
CA ALA A 32 31.04 -0.64 -43.34
C ALA A 32 29.87 -0.52 -44.35
N SER A 33 30.00 0.32 -45.28
CA SER A 33 30.26 0.25 -46.73
C SER A 33 29.42 -0.72 -47.56
N GLY A 34 28.81 -0.19 -48.66
CA GLY A 34 28.26 -0.94 -49.80
C GLY A 34 27.30 -0.17 -50.68
N ARG A 35 27.82 0.46 -51.73
CA ARG A 35 27.33 0.96 -53.03
C ARG A 35 26.16 0.17 -53.63
N GLU A 36 25.31 0.77 -54.35
CA GLU A 36 25.03 1.48 -55.63
C GLU A 36 23.71 0.90 -56.14
N ASP A 37 22.74 1.47 -56.81
CA ASP A 37 22.68 2.43 -57.91
C ASP A 37 21.20 2.86 -58.20
N VAL A 38 21.06 4.07 -58.79
CA VAL A 38 20.08 4.49 -59.85
C VAL A 38 18.66 4.96 -59.47
N ALA A 39 18.48 6.28 -59.64
CA ALA A 39 17.21 7.03 -59.78
C ALA A 39 16.51 6.81 -61.13
N PRO A 40 15.30 7.34 -61.47
CA PRO A 40 14.90 8.73 -61.21
C PRO A 40 13.40 9.08 -60.98
N ALA A 41 13.23 10.31 -60.54
CA ALA A 41 12.21 11.30 -60.88
C ALA A 41 10.79 11.23 -60.28
N GLY A 42 10.48 12.33 -59.62
CA GLY A 42 9.15 12.92 -59.71
C GLY A 42 8.44 13.22 -58.37
N GLY A 43 8.39 14.50 -58.00
CA GLY A 43 7.39 15.02 -57.09
C GLY A 43 7.88 15.37 -55.67
N GLN A 44 8.22 16.63 -55.47
CA GLN A 44 8.36 17.21 -54.13
C GLN A 44 6.96 17.33 -53.49
N PRO A 45 6.80 16.83 -52.25
CA PRO A 45 5.82 17.42 -51.32
C PRO A 45 6.60 18.29 -50.30
N GLU A 46 6.04 19.44 -50.03
CA GLU A 46 6.50 20.40 -49.03
C GLU A 46 6.66 19.75 -47.65
N PRO A 47 7.65 20.17 -46.80
CA PRO A 47 7.82 19.65 -45.45
C PRO A 47 6.69 20.19 -44.57
N ARG A 48 5.71 19.34 -44.26
CA ARG A 48 4.85 19.57 -43.11
C ARG A 48 5.73 19.59 -41.87
N GLN A 49 5.86 20.76 -41.30
CA GLN A 49 6.39 20.94 -39.95
C GLN A 49 5.48 20.18 -38.96
N GLY A 50 5.74 18.91 -38.77
CA GLY A 50 5.24 18.16 -37.63
C GLY A 50 6.01 18.66 -36.40
N GLY A 51 5.34 19.44 -35.55
CA GLY A 51 5.84 19.79 -34.23
C GLY A 51 6.07 18.53 -33.38
N GLY A 52 7.23 17.90 -33.55
CA GLY A 52 7.71 16.87 -32.66
C GLY A 52 8.03 17.52 -31.32
N ALA A 53 7.25 17.20 -30.28
CA ALA A 53 7.65 17.52 -28.91
C ALA A 53 9.01 16.88 -28.69
N ALA A 54 10.09 17.70 -28.65
CA ALA A 54 11.42 17.25 -28.34
C ALA A 54 11.39 16.54 -26.99
N ALA A 55 11.80 15.29 -26.95
CA ALA A 55 11.93 14.55 -25.70
C ALA A 55 12.83 15.34 -24.75
N ALA A 56 12.31 15.78 -23.62
CA ALA A 56 13.07 16.55 -22.66
C ALA A 56 14.29 15.72 -22.25
N GLY A 57 15.50 16.29 -22.37
CA GLY A 57 16.72 15.64 -21.90
C GLY A 57 16.63 15.34 -20.39
N PRO A 58 17.59 14.57 -19.83
CA PRO A 58 17.56 14.11 -18.42
C PRO A 58 17.30 15.25 -17.41
N ALA A 59 17.86 16.43 -17.63
CA ALA A 59 17.61 17.59 -16.78
C ALA A 59 16.15 18.10 -16.85
N GLY A 60 15.53 18.07 -18.05
CA GLY A 60 14.14 18.43 -18.24
C GLY A 60 13.19 17.41 -17.60
N ALA A 61 13.51 16.12 -17.67
CA ALA A 61 12.76 15.06 -17.01
C ALA A 61 12.80 15.20 -15.48
N LEU A 62 13.98 15.51 -14.92
CA LEU A 62 14.11 15.77 -13.47
C LEU A 62 13.32 16.99 -13.04
N ALA A 63 13.37 18.08 -13.76
CA ALA A 63 12.63 19.30 -13.46
C ALA A 63 11.11 19.04 -13.49
N ALA A 64 10.62 18.33 -14.52
CA ALA A 64 9.22 17.94 -14.62
C ALA A 64 8.78 17.02 -13.46
N TYR A 65 9.64 16.10 -13.02
CA TYR A 65 9.40 15.26 -11.84
C TYR A 65 9.26 16.10 -10.57
N VAL A 66 10.21 17.02 -10.31
CA VAL A 66 10.19 17.90 -9.14
C VAL A 66 8.91 18.74 -9.11
N GLU A 67 8.52 19.32 -10.23
CA GLU A 67 7.29 20.13 -10.33
C GLU A 67 6.02 19.27 -10.10
N ARG A 68 6.01 18.02 -10.58
CA ARG A 68 4.90 17.09 -10.30
C ARG A 68 4.80 16.78 -8.81
N VAL A 69 5.91 16.49 -8.14
CA VAL A 69 5.94 16.23 -6.70
C VAL A 69 5.47 17.44 -5.89
N LYS A 70 5.93 18.65 -6.26
CA LYS A 70 5.47 19.90 -5.61
C LYS A 70 3.96 20.10 -5.76
N ARG A 71 3.42 19.90 -6.96
CA ARG A 71 1.97 20.01 -7.22
C ARG A 71 1.17 18.98 -6.41
N ALA A 72 1.61 17.73 -6.38
CA ALA A 72 0.98 16.69 -5.58
C ALA A 72 0.97 17.04 -4.09
N GLN A 73 2.09 17.53 -3.56
CA GLN A 73 2.19 17.97 -2.17
C GLN A 73 1.29 19.18 -1.86
N ALA A 74 1.21 20.16 -2.78
CA ALA A 74 0.32 21.30 -2.63
C ALA A 74 -1.17 20.87 -2.66
N ALA A 75 -1.55 19.98 -3.56
CA ALA A 75 -2.90 19.42 -3.63
C ALA A 75 -3.26 18.67 -2.33
N ARG A 76 -2.35 17.82 -1.83
CA ARG A 76 -2.53 17.10 -0.56
C ARG A 76 -2.71 18.05 0.62
N ALA A 77 -1.96 19.18 0.65
CA ALA A 77 -2.12 20.19 1.70
C ALA A 77 -3.49 20.91 1.65
N VAL A 78 -4.03 21.15 0.46
CA VAL A 78 -5.39 21.66 0.28
C VAL A 78 -6.43 20.66 0.77
N ALA A 79 -6.29 19.40 0.36
CA ALA A 79 -7.17 18.31 0.77
C ALA A 79 -7.13 18.10 2.29
N ALA A 80 -5.95 18.14 2.91
CA ALA A 80 -5.80 17.99 4.36
C ALA A 80 -6.61 19.06 5.14
N ARG A 81 -6.55 20.31 4.69
CA ARG A 81 -7.38 21.39 5.28
C ARG A 81 -8.88 21.15 5.05
N LYS A 82 -9.28 20.79 3.83
CA LYS A 82 -10.68 20.47 3.48
C LYS A 82 -11.25 19.38 4.37
N TRP A 83 -10.46 18.32 4.61
CA TRP A 83 -10.87 17.17 5.41
C TRP A 83 -10.62 17.31 6.92
N GLY A 84 -10.13 18.47 7.37
CA GLY A 84 -9.93 18.78 8.79
C GLY A 84 -8.77 18.04 9.45
N LEU A 85 -7.73 17.67 8.67
CA LEU A 85 -6.51 17.11 9.24
C LEU A 85 -5.65 18.21 9.88
N LYS A 86 -5.05 17.90 11.02
CA LYS A 86 -4.16 18.84 11.73
C LYS A 86 -2.83 19.07 11.01
N LEU A 87 -2.36 18.06 10.29
CA LEU A 87 -1.11 18.07 9.53
C LEU A 87 -1.37 17.55 8.12
N THR A 88 -0.58 18.00 7.15
CA THR A 88 -0.58 17.43 5.80
C THR A 88 0.08 16.05 5.85
N PRO A 89 -0.59 14.96 5.39
CA PRO A 89 0.00 13.64 5.32
C PRO A 89 1.32 13.61 4.56
N LEU A 90 2.29 12.87 5.09
CA LEU A 90 3.58 12.71 4.43
C LEU A 90 3.45 11.84 3.18
N ALA A 91 4.19 12.16 2.14
CA ALA A 91 4.31 11.29 0.97
C ALA A 91 5.19 10.08 1.33
N ALA A 92 4.75 8.88 0.94
CA ALA A 92 5.59 7.70 1.04
C ALA A 92 6.82 7.82 0.09
N PRO A 93 7.96 7.22 0.44
CA PRO A 93 9.07 7.08 -0.48
C PRO A 93 8.64 6.26 -1.71
N PRO A 94 9.40 6.32 -2.82
CA PRO A 94 9.17 5.41 -3.93
C PRO A 94 9.16 3.94 -3.46
N PRO A 95 8.28 3.10 -4.01
CA PRO A 95 8.23 1.69 -3.62
C PRO A 95 9.54 0.97 -3.97
N PRO A 96 9.92 -0.07 -3.23
CA PRO A 96 11.09 -0.86 -3.53
C PRO A 96 10.93 -1.56 -4.89
N THR A 97 12.03 -1.70 -5.62
CA THR A 97 12.05 -2.56 -6.81
C THR A 97 11.83 -4.02 -6.42
N ALA A 98 11.48 -4.88 -7.37
CA ALA A 98 11.25 -6.31 -7.09
C ALA A 98 12.46 -6.99 -6.41
N ALA A 99 13.68 -6.54 -6.70
CA ALA A 99 14.91 -7.05 -6.08
C ALA A 99 15.14 -6.53 -4.64
N GLU A 100 14.56 -5.39 -4.31
CA GLU A 100 14.71 -4.72 -3.01
C GLU A 100 13.56 -5.04 -2.04
N LYS A 101 12.50 -5.73 -2.51
CA LYS A 101 11.40 -6.11 -1.64
C LYS A 101 11.91 -6.87 -0.42
N PRO A 102 11.42 -6.53 0.79
CA PRO A 102 11.83 -7.21 1.99
C PRO A 102 11.39 -8.68 1.97
N LYS A 103 12.21 -9.57 2.49
CA LYS A 103 11.82 -10.96 2.67
C LYS A 103 10.82 -11.06 3.81
N ILE A 104 9.57 -11.32 3.47
CA ILE A 104 8.53 -11.54 4.47
C ILE A 104 8.70 -12.93 5.09
N THR A 105 8.77 -12.97 6.42
CA THR A 105 8.88 -14.20 7.21
C THR A 105 7.81 -14.23 8.27
N PHE A 106 7.58 -15.41 8.86
CA PHE A 106 6.72 -15.51 10.03
C PHE A 106 7.22 -14.60 11.15
N ARG A 107 6.33 -13.82 11.73
CA ARG A 107 6.63 -13.16 13.00
C ARG A 107 6.85 -14.20 14.09
N LYS A 108 7.76 -13.93 15.02
CA LYS A 108 7.99 -14.80 16.19
C LYS A 108 6.67 -15.08 16.92
N GLY A 109 6.37 -16.37 17.13
CA GLY A 109 5.13 -16.82 17.78
C GLY A 109 3.94 -17.04 16.84
N PHE A 110 4.02 -16.67 15.56
CA PHE A 110 2.96 -16.89 14.58
C PHE A 110 3.19 -18.10 13.64
N GLY A 111 4.39 -18.65 13.64
CA GLY A 111 4.72 -19.83 12.82
C GLY A 111 4.02 -21.09 13.30
N VAL A 112 3.64 -21.97 12.37
CA VAL A 112 3.05 -23.29 12.62
C VAL A 112 4.01 -24.44 12.25
N GLY A 113 5.30 -24.15 12.19
CA GLY A 113 6.36 -25.15 11.99
C GLY A 113 6.64 -25.59 10.56
N ASP A 114 5.87 -25.12 9.55
CA ASP A 114 6.07 -25.45 8.15
C ASP A 114 6.45 -24.19 7.33
N PRO A 115 7.73 -24.05 6.89
CA PRO A 115 8.20 -22.88 6.16
C PRO A 115 7.63 -22.76 4.73
N THR A 116 6.93 -23.79 4.25
CA THR A 116 6.28 -23.75 2.94
C THR A 116 4.91 -23.07 2.96
N LEU A 117 4.36 -22.83 4.13
CA LEU A 117 3.07 -22.14 4.30
C LEU A 117 3.21 -20.63 4.12
N PRO A 118 2.14 -19.93 3.73
CA PRO A 118 2.16 -18.46 3.65
C PRO A 118 2.58 -17.84 4.99
N PRO A 119 3.57 -16.92 5.00
CA PRO A 119 4.01 -16.29 6.24
C PRO A 119 2.91 -15.44 6.87
N VAL A 120 2.84 -15.48 8.21
CA VAL A 120 1.96 -14.65 9.02
C VAL A 120 2.79 -13.57 9.72
N PHE A 121 2.40 -12.32 9.55
CA PHE A 121 3.16 -11.18 10.07
C PHE A 121 2.25 -9.99 10.40
N THR A 122 2.73 -9.09 11.24
CA THR A 122 2.04 -7.86 11.66
C THR A 122 2.79 -6.62 11.22
N THR A 123 4.04 -6.79 10.77
CA THR A 123 4.97 -5.71 10.43
C THR A 123 5.80 -6.17 9.23
N VAL A 124 5.93 -5.31 8.23
CA VAL A 124 6.82 -5.54 7.08
C VAL A 124 8.24 -5.12 7.47
N PRO A 125 9.27 -5.96 7.24
CA PRO A 125 10.64 -5.58 7.56
C PRO A 125 11.12 -4.40 6.70
N THR A 126 11.19 -3.21 7.27
CA THR A 126 11.72 -2.00 6.61
C THR A 126 12.35 -1.07 7.63
N LYS A 127 13.25 -0.18 7.17
CA LYS A 127 13.79 0.93 7.98
C LYS A 127 13.12 2.26 7.64
N GLU A 128 12.32 2.28 6.58
CA GLU A 128 11.59 3.46 6.14
C GLU A 128 10.51 3.83 7.18
N ARG A 129 10.32 5.12 7.42
CA ARG A 129 9.25 5.60 8.30
C ARG A 129 7.91 5.56 7.59
N ILE A 130 7.45 4.35 7.30
CA ILE A 130 6.17 4.04 6.67
C ILE A 130 5.37 3.08 7.52
N VAL A 131 4.06 3.15 7.36
CA VAL A 131 3.08 2.20 7.88
C VAL A 131 2.13 1.81 6.75
N PHE A 132 1.35 0.76 6.93
CA PHE A 132 0.39 0.28 5.95
C PHE A 132 -1.02 0.34 6.53
N LEU A 133 -1.93 1.06 5.88
CA LEU A 133 -3.33 1.14 6.29
C LEU A 133 -4.14 0.05 5.58
N THR A 134 -4.88 -0.72 6.35
CA THR A 134 -5.72 -1.81 5.84
C THR A 134 -7.12 -1.72 6.42
N ILE A 135 -8.14 -1.99 5.60
CA ILE A 135 -9.55 -1.87 5.98
C ILE A 135 -10.24 -3.21 5.70
N ASP A 136 -10.86 -3.80 6.73
CA ASP A 136 -11.46 -5.12 6.68
C ASP A 136 -13.00 -5.09 6.53
N ASP A 137 -13.58 -6.22 6.21
CA ASP A 137 -15.00 -6.57 6.13
C ASP A 137 -15.69 -6.11 4.83
N GLY A 138 -15.94 -4.83 4.66
CA GLY A 138 -16.73 -4.26 3.56
C GLY A 138 -18.21 -4.03 3.92
N ALA A 139 -18.56 -3.89 5.21
CA ALA A 139 -19.94 -3.67 5.64
C ALA A 139 -20.45 -2.27 5.24
N GLU A 140 -19.73 -1.22 5.61
CA GLU A 140 -20.06 0.16 5.25
C GLU A 140 -19.59 0.53 3.85
N LYS A 141 -20.41 1.24 3.07
CA LYS A 141 -20.11 1.72 1.71
C LYS A 141 -20.15 3.26 1.66
N ASP A 142 -19.36 3.89 2.52
CA ASP A 142 -19.29 5.35 2.62
C ASP A 142 -18.57 5.98 1.41
N PRO A 143 -19.27 6.75 0.55
CA PRO A 143 -18.65 7.42 -0.59
C PRO A 143 -17.66 8.51 -0.18
N GLU A 144 -17.77 9.05 1.05
CA GLU A 144 -16.83 10.03 1.57
C GLU A 144 -15.46 9.44 1.82
N LEU A 145 -15.39 8.16 2.27
CA LEU A 145 -14.13 7.46 2.43
C LEU A 145 -13.34 7.46 1.13
N VAL A 146 -13.94 6.98 0.04
CA VAL A 146 -13.25 6.85 -1.25
C VAL A 146 -12.75 8.22 -1.74
N ARG A 147 -13.62 9.24 -1.63
CA ARG A 147 -13.27 10.61 -2.03
C ARG A 147 -12.17 11.22 -1.16
N MET A 148 -12.23 11.03 0.15
CA MET A 148 -11.24 11.53 1.10
C MET A 148 -9.86 10.92 0.84
N MET A 149 -9.79 9.60 0.66
CA MET A 149 -8.55 8.88 0.43
C MET A 149 -7.90 9.26 -0.92
N ASP A 150 -8.72 9.39 -1.96
CA ASP A 150 -8.27 9.83 -3.30
C ASP A 150 -7.74 11.27 -3.27
N GLU A 151 -8.48 12.23 -2.71
CA GLU A 151 -8.06 13.63 -2.60
C GLU A 151 -6.79 13.81 -1.74
N LEU A 152 -6.64 13.01 -0.68
CA LEU A 152 -5.46 13.03 0.19
C LEU A 152 -4.28 12.23 -0.39
N ASP A 153 -4.51 11.48 -1.47
CA ASP A 153 -3.53 10.57 -2.09
C ASP A 153 -2.91 9.63 -1.04
N ILE A 154 -3.79 8.97 -0.25
CA ILE A 154 -3.40 8.01 0.79
C ILE A 154 -3.69 6.59 0.28
N PRO A 155 -2.67 5.75 0.07
CA PRO A 155 -2.88 4.37 -0.30
C PRO A 155 -3.43 3.55 0.87
N TYR A 156 -4.22 2.53 0.55
CA TYR A 156 -4.71 1.54 1.52
C TYR A 156 -5.05 0.23 0.80
N SER A 157 -5.21 -0.84 1.56
CA SER A 157 -5.60 -2.17 1.06
C SER A 157 -6.91 -2.59 1.73
N ALA A 158 -7.83 -3.20 0.99
CA ALA A 158 -9.11 -3.66 1.52
C ALA A 158 -9.16 -5.19 1.55
N PHE A 159 -9.51 -5.78 2.71
CA PHE A 159 -9.73 -7.21 2.88
C PHE A 159 -11.24 -7.46 3.01
N LEU A 160 -11.83 -8.11 2.01
CA LEU A 160 -13.27 -8.12 1.80
C LEU A 160 -13.88 -9.51 2.00
N SER A 161 -15.04 -9.55 2.67
CA SER A 161 -15.88 -10.75 2.82
C SER A 161 -17.11 -10.68 1.91
N ASP A 162 -17.34 -11.71 1.10
CA ASP A 162 -18.40 -11.69 0.09
C ASP A 162 -19.78 -11.40 0.68
N TYR A 163 -20.12 -12.00 1.81
CA TYR A 163 -21.45 -11.84 2.40
C TYR A 163 -21.78 -10.36 2.76
N LEU A 164 -20.74 -9.52 2.94
CA LEU A 164 -20.88 -8.09 3.22
C LEU A 164 -20.84 -7.24 1.96
N ILE A 165 -20.10 -7.66 0.94
CA ILE A 165 -19.90 -6.83 -0.27
C ILE A 165 -20.85 -7.16 -1.41
N ARG A 166 -21.54 -8.31 -1.36
CA ARG A 166 -22.36 -8.82 -2.48
C ARG A 166 -23.54 -7.93 -2.86
N GLU A 167 -24.00 -7.07 -1.97
CA GLU A 167 -25.09 -6.14 -2.23
C GLU A 167 -24.67 -4.96 -3.10
N ASP A 168 -23.38 -4.56 -3.02
CA ASP A 168 -22.83 -3.50 -3.87
C ASP A 168 -21.36 -3.75 -4.25
N TYR A 169 -21.13 -4.68 -5.15
CA TYR A 169 -19.80 -4.86 -5.75
C TYR A 169 -19.30 -3.60 -6.50
N GLY A 170 -20.22 -2.73 -6.92
CA GLY A 170 -19.93 -1.51 -7.66
C GLY A 170 -19.13 -0.50 -6.84
N TYR A 171 -19.41 -0.40 -5.54
CA TYR A 171 -18.66 0.45 -4.62
C TYR A 171 -17.16 0.05 -4.58
N PHE A 172 -16.87 -1.23 -4.39
CA PHE A 172 -15.49 -1.72 -4.35
C PHE A 172 -14.80 -1.70 -5.73
N LYS A 173 -15.58 -1.78 -6.81
CA LYS A 173 -15.06 -1.57 -8.17
C LYS A 173 -14.62 -0.12 -8.40
N LYS A 174 -15.35 0.87 -7.85
CA LYS A 174 -14.90 2.28 -7.86
C LYS A 174 -13.62 2.44 -7.07
N MET A 175 -13.56 1.87 -5.87
CA MET A 175 -12.37 1.86 -5.00
C MET A 175 -11.15 1.24 -5.72
N GLN A 176 -11.32 0.10 -6.41
CA GLN A 176 -10.24 -0.51 -7.20
C GLN A 176 -9.72 0.43 -8.30
N ARG A 177 -10.59 1.22 -8.94
CA ARG A 177 -10.21 2.17 -10.00
C ARG A 177 -9.32 3.31 -9.48
N THR A 178 -9.36 3.65 -8.21
CA THR A 178 -8.44 4.61 -7.58
C THR A 178 -7.12 3.96 -7.11
N GLY A 179 -6.89 2.69 -7.48
CA GLY A 179 -5.62 2.00 -7.21
C GLY A 179 -5.58 1.17 -5.93
N VAL A 180 -6.72 1.04 -5.23
CA VAL A 180 -6.83 0.21 -4.03
C VAL A 180 -6.80 -1.27 -4.40
N ALA A 181 -5.96 -2.05 -3.73
CA ALA A 181 -5.94 -3.49 -3.88
C ALA A 181 -7.02 -4.15 -3.00
N LEU A 182 -7.72 -5.12 -3.59
CA LEU A 182 -8.79 -5.86 -2.94
C LEU A 182 -8.31 -7.27 -2.61
N HIS A 183 -8.39 -7.66 -1.35
CA HIS A 183 -7.87 -8.90 -0.82
C HIS A 183 -8.95 -9.75 -0.15
N ASN A 184 -8.56 -10.97 0.19
CA ASN A 184 -9.44 -12.00 0.70
C ASN A 184 -9.63 -11.92 2.22
N HIS A 185 -10.89 -11.85 2.68
CA HIS A 185 -11.28 -11.94 4.08
C HIS A 185 -12.35 -13.03 4.31
N THR A 186 -12.33 -14.11 3.51
CA THR A 186 -13.28 -15.23 3.45
C THR A 186 -14.65 -14.90 2.84
N LEU A 187 -15.42 -15.93 2.50
CA LEU A 187 -16.79 -15.74 1.98
C LEU A 187 -17.74 -15.17 3.02
N ASN A 188 -17.76 -15.74 4.23
CA ASN A 188 -18.81 -15.54 5.22
C ASN A 188 -18.29 -15.07 6.58
N HIS A 189 -17.03 -14.62 6.65
CA HIS A 189 -16.40 -14.10 7.88
C HIS A 189 -16.51 -15.07 9.09
N ARG A 190 -16.35 -16.37 8.84
CA ARG A 190 -16.46 -17.41 9.90
C ARG A 190 -15.17 -17.51 10.73
N TYR A 191 -15.30 -17.91 11.99
CA TYR A 191 -14.16 -18.24 12.85
C TYR A 191 -13.44 -19.49 12.31
N MET A 192 -12.33 -19.29 11.60
CA MET A 192 -11.64 -20.32 10.81
C MET A 192 -11.22 -21.54 11.62
N PRO A 193 -10.63 -21.43 12.83
CA PRO A 193 -10.18 -22.58 13.59
C PRO A 193 -11.29 -23.58 14.01
N ALA A 194 -12.55 -23.14 14.03
CA ALA A 194 -13.69 -24.03 14.34
C ALA A 194 -14.20 -24.82 13.13
N LEU A 195 -13.67 -24.57 11.93
CA LEU A 195 -14.08 -25.21 10.70
C LEU A 195 -13.18 -26.39 10.37
N SER A 196 -13.76 -27.43 9.72
CA SER A 196 -12.96 -28.48 9.08
C SER A 196 -12.09 -27.88 7.96
N TYR A 197 -11.01 -28.59 7.60
CA TYR A 197 -10.15 -28.18 6.48
C TYR A 197 -10.93 -27.91 5.18
N ALA A 198 -11.90 -28.79 4.87
CA ALA A 198 -12.73 -28.62 3.67
C ALA A 198 -13.59 -27.34 3.70
N GLU A 199 -14.13 -26.99 4.87
CA GLU A 199 -14.88 -25.74 5.05
C GLU A 199 -13.98 -24.53 4.98
N GLN A 200 -12.81 -24.54 5.65
CA GLN A 200 -11.83 -23.47 5.56
C GLN A 200 -11.39 -23.24 4.11
N LYS A 201 -11.14 -24.30 3.35
CA LYS A 201 -10.79 -24.21 1.93
C LYS A 201 -11.93 -23.60 1.11
N ARG A 202 -13.21 -23.96 1.36
CA ARG A 202 -14.35 -23.34 0.69
C ARG A 202 -14.44 -21.84 1.00
N GLU A 203 -14.25 -21.43 2.25
CA GLU A 203 -14.28 -20.04 2.68
C GLU A 203 -13.19 -19.21 1.97
N ILE A 204 -11.97 -19.72 1.88
CA ILE A 204 -10.84 -19.00 1.31
C ILE A 204 -10.86 -19.06 -0.23
N CYS A 205 -10.93 -20.27 -0.84
CA CYS A 205 -10.92 -20.40 -2.29
C CYS A 205 -12.15 -19.74 -2.93
N GLY A 206 -13.33 -19.90 -2.32
CA GLY A 206 -14.56 -19.27 -2.81
C GLY A 206 -14.44 -17.75 -2.87
N GLN A 207 -13.85 -17.13 -1.85
CA GLN A 207 -13.63 -15.69 -1.87
C GLN A 207 -12.56 -15.27 -2.91
N GLN A 208 -11.51 -16.09 -3.13
CA GLN A 208 -10.58 -15.87 -4.23
C GLN A 208 -11.30 -15.80 -5.57
N ASP A 209 -12.19 -16.77 -5.82
CA ASP A 209 -12.94 -16.89 -7.07
C ASP A 209 -13.93 -15.72 -7.24
N VAL A 210 -14.59 -15.27 -6.17
CA VAL A 210 -15.46 -14.09 -6.19
C VAL A 210 -14.67 -12.84 -6.57
N ILE A 211 -13.55 -12.57 -5.89
CA ILE A 211 -12.74 -11.37 -6.15
C ILE A 211 -12.20 -11.40 -7.60
N GLU A 212 -11.66 -12.53 -8.04
CA GLU A 212 -11.17 -12.69 -9.41
C GLU A 212 -12.27 -12.45 -10.45
N LYS A 213 -13.44 -13.06 -10.27
CA LYS A 213 -14.59 -12.91 -11.17
C LYS A 213 -15.11 -11.46 -11.21
N ARG A 214 -15.18 -10.77 -10.08
CA ARG A 214 -15.77 -9.42 -9.98
C ARG A 214 -14.80 -8.32 -10.36
N TYR A 215 -13.52 -8.50 -10.02
CA TYR A 215 -12.52 -7.43 -10.11
C TYR A 215 -11.34 -7.74 -11.04
N GLY A 216 -11.26 -8.97 -11.56
CA GLY A 216 -10.29 -9.34 -12.59
C GLY A 216 -8.91 -9.71 -12.07
N THR A 217 -8.72 -9.79 -10.76
CA THR A 217 -7.43 -10.10 -10.14
C THR A 217 -7.62 -11.06 -8.98
N ARG A 218 -6.86 -12.17 -8.99
CA ARG A 218 -6.83 -13.11 -7.86
C ARG A 218 -5.91 -12.56 -6.77
N PRO A 219 -6.43 -12.30 -5.56
CA PRO A 219 -5.67 -11.60 -4.53
C PRO A 219 -4.52 -12.46 -3.99
N PRO A 220 -3.29 -11.91 -3.84
CA PRO A 220 -2.17 -12.63 -3.24
C PRO A 220 -2.22 -12.66 -1.71
N LEU A 221 -2.99 -11.77 -1.09
CA LEU A 221 -3.07 -11.63 0.36
C LEU A 221 -4.41 -12.13 0.90
N PHE A 222 -4.36 -12.71 2.08
CA PHE A 222 -5.51 -13.17 2.84
C PHE A 222 -5.36 -12.77 4.30
N ARG A 223 -6.43 -12.28 4.91
CA ARG A 223 -6.51 -12.06 6.35
C ARG A 223 -7.62 -12.93 6.91
N PRO A 224 -7.34 -13.82 7.88
CA PRO A 224 -8.37 -14.61 8.53
C PRO A 224 -9.25 -13.72 9.43
N PRO A 225 -10.58 -13.95 9.46
CA PRO A 225 -11.47 -13.26 10.38
C PRO A 225 -10.96 -13.30 11.82
N TYR A 226 -11.09 -12.16 12.53
CA TYR A 226 -10.61 -11.99 13.92
C TYR A 226 -9.08 -12.16 14.08
N GLY A 227 -8.31 -12.29 12.99
CA GLY A 227 -6.89 -12.63 13.04
C GLY A 227 -6.63 -14.07 13.49
N ASN A 228 -7.65 -14.94 13.55
CA ASN A 228 -7.54 -16.29 14.08
C ASN A 228 -7.37 -17.33 12.97
N TYR A 229 -6.35 -18.17 13.13
CA TYR A 229 -6.00 -19.21 12.17
C TYR A 229 -5.36 -20.42 12.88
N ASN A 230 -5.29 -21.54 12.18
CA ASN A 230 -4.54 -22.73 12.57
C ASN A 230 -3.75 -23.30 11.36
N GLY A 231 -3.11 -24.45 11.51
CA GLY A 231 -2.35 -25.09 10.44
C GLY A 231 -3.22 -25.42 9.21
N ASP A 232 -4.48 -25.80 9.40
CA ASP A 232 -5.43 -26.05 8.32
C ASP A 232 -5.77 -24.78 7.55
N THR A 233 -5.92 -23.66 8.24
CA THR A 233 -6.15 -22.35 7.62
C THR A 233 -5.02 -21.99 6.66
N LEU A 234 -3.76 -22.15 7.09
CA LEU A 234 -2.61 -21.80 6.25
C LEU A 234 -2.42 -22.80 5.10
N ARG A 235 -2.68 -24.10 5.31
CA ARG A 235 -2.68 -25.10 4.22
C ARG A 235 -3.77 -24.79 3.19
N ALA A 236 -4.98 -24.45 3.63
CA ALA A 236 -6.07 -24.04 2.77
C ALA A 236 -5.72 -22.75 1.98
N ALA A 237 -5.20 -21.72 2.66
CA ALA A 237 -4.76 -20.48 2.04
C ALA A 237 -3.72 -20.73 0.94
N ARG A 238 -2.68 -21.53 1.22
CA ARG A 238 -1.69 -21.95 0.22
C ARG A 238 -2.34 -22.66 -0.98
N SER A 239 -3.25 -23.59 -0.73
CA SER A 239 -3.94 -24.34 -1.80
C SER A 239 -4.83 -23.45 -2.68
N CYS A 240 -5.26 -22.29 -2.18
CA CYS A 240 -6.04 -21.28 -2.89
C CYS A 240 -5.17 -20.20 -3.58
N GLY A 241 -3.83 -20.32 -3.54
CA GLY A 241 -2.90 -19.39 -4.20
C GLY A 241 -2.51 -18.17 -3.38
N VAL A 242 -2.88 -18.12 -2.09
CA VAL A 242 -2.45 -17.06 -1.16
C VAL A 242 -0.94 -17.11 -0.96
N LYS A 243 -0.30 -15.94 -0.99
CA LYS A 243 1.16 -15.80 -0.82
C LYS A 243 1.55 -15.40 0.59
N ALA A 244 0.72 -14.58 1.26
CA ALA A 244 1.03 -14.07 2.59
C ALA A 244 -0.24 -13.73 3.37
N VAL A 245 -0.11 -13.71 4.70
CA VAL A 245 -1.21 -13.50 5.66
C VAL A 245 -0.86 -12.34 6.58
N PRO A 246 -1.08 -11.08 6.15
CA PRO A 246 -0.86 -9.91 6.98
C PRO A 246 -1.94 -9.81 8.07
N LEU A 247 -1.52 -9.79 9.33
CA LEU A 247 -2.31 -9.36 10.48
C LEU A 247 -2.04 -7.87 10.74
N TRP A 248 -2.06 -7.40 11.99
CA TRP A 248 -1.86 -5.98 12.32
C TRP A 248 -1.08 -5.78 13.62
N ALA A 249 -0.36 -4.68 13.70
CA ALA A 249 0.36 -4.23 14.89
C ALA A 249 -0.48 -3.26 15.74
N ALA A 250 -1.37 -2.51 15.10
CA ALA A 250 -2.31 -1.60 15.75
C ALA A 250 -3.65 -1.60 15.03
N GLU A 251 -4.72 -1.22 15.74
CA GLU A 251 -6.07 -1.08 15.19
C GLU A 251 -6.59 0.33 15.43
N ALA A 252 -7.16 0.97 14.40
CA ALA A 252 -7.65 2.34 14.44
C ALA A 252 -9.17 2.40 14.48
N PHE A 253 -9.69 3.26 15.35
CA PHE A 253 -11.08 3.61 15.53
C PHE A 253 -11.28 5.12 15.32
N PRO A 254 -12.51 5.64 15.28
CA PRO A 254 -12.74 7.07 15.07
C PRO A 254 -12.17 7.98 16.18
N ASP A 255 -11.94 7.47 17.38
CA ASP A 255 -11.56 8.24 18.55
C ASP A 255 -10.33 7.71 19.31
N HIS A 256 -9.84 6.50 18.95
CA HIS A 256 -8.67 5.90 19.62
C HIS A 256 -7.93 4.90 18.73
N MET A 257 -6.79 4.42 19.24
CA MET A 257 -6.04 3.29 18.69
C MET A 257 -5.88 2.20 19.74
N GLU A 258 -6.00 0.94 19.31
CA GLU A 258 -5.58 -0.23 20.07
C GLU A 258 -4.21 -0.71 19.59
N TRP A 259 -3.36 -1.13 20.50
CA TRP A 259 -1.97 -1.47 20.25
C TRP A 259 -1.68 -2.91 20.66
N ARG A 260 -0.99 -3.65 19.83
CA ARG A 260 -0.49 -4.99 20.18
C ARG A 260 0.86 -4.93 20.92
N GLU A 261 1.66 -3.92 20.63
CA GLU A 261 2.93 -3.73 21.31
C GLU A 261 2.73 -2.95 22.64
N TRP A 262 3.56 -3.29 23.64
CA TRP A 262 3.45 -2.76 24.99
C TRP A 262 3.75 -1.27 25.10
N ASP A 263 4.59 -0.73 24.22
CA ASP A 263 4.98 0.69 24.18
C ASP A 263 3.92 1.62 23.58
N ARG A 264 2.89 1.04 22.96
CA ARG A 264 1.76 1.76 22.33
C ARG A 264 2.23 2.81 21.32
N ASP A 265 3.20 2.44 20.49
CA ASP A 265 3.75 3.32 19.46
C ASP A 265 3.75 2.66 18.07
N LEU A 266 3.98 3.47 17.02
CA LEU A 266 4.16 3.01 15.66
C LEU A 266 5.63 2.71 15.40
N HIS A 267 5.88 1.62 14.67
CA HIS A 267 7.20 1.22 14.21
C HIS A 267 7.25 1.18 12.67
N PRO A 268 8.46 1.31 12.07
CA PRO A 268 8.61 1.14 10.63
C PRO A 268 8.02 -0.18 10.14
N GLY A 269 7.13 -0.08 9.17
CA GLY A 269 6.49 -1.24 8.55
C GLY A 269 5.26 -1.78 9.26
N ASP A 270 4.78 -1.15 10.32
CA ASP A 270 3.57 -1.59 11.02
C ASP A 270 2.34 -1.56 10.12
N ILE A 271 1.53 -2.61 10.23
CA ILE A 271 0.23 -2.71 9.58
C ILE A 271 -0.83 -2.21 10.57
N ILE A 272 -1.57 -1.20 10.16
CA ILE A 272 -2.70 -0.65 10.89
C ILE A 272 -3.98 -1.22 10.30
N LEU A 273 -4.76 -1.89 11.13
CA LEU A 273 -6.11 -2.36 10.82
C LEU A 273 -7.13 -1.27 11.11
N THR A 274 -8.16 -1.21 10.31
CA THR A 274 -9.47 -0.63 10.63
C THR A 274 -10.55 -1.40 9.88
N HIS A 275 -11.82 -1.00 10.02
CA HIS A 275 -12.95 -1.72 9.41
C HIS A 275 -13.84 -0.78 8.61
N PHE A 276 -14.56 -1.34 7.62
CA PHE A 276 -15.67 -0.66 6.96
C PHE A 276 -16.89 -0.63 7.90
N ARG A 277 -16.93 0.35 8.82
CA ARG A 277 -17.97 0.54 9.81
C ARG A 277 -18.46 1.98 9.83
N GLY A 278 -19.77 2.15 10.00
CA GLY A 278 -20.42 3.44 10.08
C GLY A 278 -20.77 3.88 11.49
N ARG A 279 -21.55 4.95 11.59
CA ARG A 279 -22.01 5.54 12.88
C ARG A 279 -22.93 4.61 13.68
N GLU A 280 -23.52 3.61 13.04
CA GLU A 280 -24.33 2.60 13.72
C GLU A 280 -23.50 1.66 14.58
N ASP A 281 -22.26 1.36 14.15
CA ASP A 281 -21.33 0.48 14.86
C ASP A 281 -20.32 1.24 15.70
N TRP A 282 -19.95 2.46 15.25
CA TRP A 282 -18.91 3.28 15.85
C TRP A 282 -19.43 4.64 16.29
N LYS A 283 -18.69 5.32 17.18
CA LYS A 283 -18.98 6.70 17.61
C LYS A 283 -18.64 7.75 16.54
N GLY A 284 -18.33 7.36 15.32
CA GLY A 284 -17.93 8.23 14.22
C GLY A 284 -18.11 7.57 12.86
N SER A 285 -17.96 8.36 11.80
CA SER A 285 -17.94 7.88 10.41
C SER A 285 -16.58 7.31 10.02
N MET A 286 -16.49 6.68 8.85
CA MET A 286 -15.22 6.28 8.28
C MET A 286 -14.29 7.48 8.03
N ALA A 287 -14.83 8.63 7.62
CA ALA A 287 -14.06 9.86 7.47
C ALA A 287 -13.50 10.36 8.82
N ASP A 288 -14.24 10.20 9.92
CA ASP A 288 -13.74 10.53 11.27
C ASP A 288 -12.58 9.60 11.67
N MET A 289 -12.69 8.30 11.37
CA MET A 289 -11.62 7.32 11.61
C MET A 289 -10.37 7.65 10.78
N ILE A 290 -10.49 7.92 9.48
CA ILE A 290 -9.35 8.32 8.64
C ILE A 290 -8.70 9.59 9.16
N ARG A 291 -9.50 10.58 9.56
CA ARG A 291 -8.98 11.83 10.15
C ARG A 291 -8.18 11.56 11.42
N TYR A 292 -8.69 10.66 12.27
CA TYR A 292 -8.02 10.29 13.50
C TYR A 292 -6.68 9.58 13.22
N VAL A 293 -6.70 8.48 12.46
CA VAL A 293 -5.51 7.68 12.19
C VAL A 293 -4.44 8.49 11.45
N MET A 294 -4.82 9.32 10.47
CA MET A 294 -3.87 10.15 9.74
C MET A 294 -3.23 11.22 10.58
N ASN A 295 -3.97 11.81 11.53
CA ASN A 295 -3.39 12.74 12.50
C ASN A 295 -2.34 12.04 13.38
N VAL A 296 -2.60 10.81 13.84
CA VAL A 296 -1.65 10.02 14.63
C VAL A 296 -0.40 9.66 13.80
N VAL A 297 -0.60 9.08 12.62
CA VAL A 297 0.47 8.63 11.72
C VAL A 297 1.39 9.80 11.35
N THR A 298 0.80 10.91 10.91
CA THR A 298 1.55 12.09 10.47
C THR A 298 2.29 12.78 11.65
N ALA A 299 1.65 12.90 12.81
CA ALA A 299 2.28 13.49 14.00
C ALA A 299 3.49 12.69 14.49
N LYS A 300 3.45 11.37 14.31
CA LYS A 300 4.58 10.47 14.62
C LYS A 300 5.65 10.43 13.51
N GLY A 301 5.46 11.19 12.42
CA GLY A 301 6.42 11.30 11.31
C GLY A 301 6.45 10.08 10.39
N TYR A 302 5.34 9.37 10.26
CA TYR A 302 5.18 8.26 9.32
C TYR A 302 4.37 8.68 8.09
N ALA A 303 4.69 8.09 6.95
CA ALA A 303 3.85 8.08 5.76
C ALA A 303 3.08 6.77 5.66
N VAL A 304 1.94 6.78 4.96
CA VAL A 304 1.26 5.54 4.57
C VAL A 304 1.79 5.10 3.22
N ALA A 305 2.21 3.83 3.12
CA ALA A 305 2.66 3.20 1.88
C ALA A 305 1.67 2.10 1.46
N LYS A 306 1.75 1.67 0.19
CA LYS A 306 0.92 0.60 -0.35
C LYS A 306 1.53 -0.76 0.03
N LEU A 307 0.77 -1.61 0.73
CA LEU A 307 1.25 -2.89 1.25
C LEU A 307 1.74 -3.82 0.13
N GLU A 308 1.05 -3.88 -0.99
CA GLU A 308 1.35 -4.76 -2.13
C GLU A 308 2.69 -4.46 -2.81
N ASP A 309 3.18 -3.25 -2.65
CA ASP A 309 4.50 -2.86 -3.17
C ASP A 309 5.65 -3.49 -2.38
N TYR A 310 5.38 -3.96 -1.16
CA TYR A 310 6.38 -4.48 -0.22
C TYR A 310 6.29 -5.99 0.03
N VAL A 311 5.22 -6.65 -0.43
CA VAL A 311 4.95 -8.08 -0.18
C VAL A 311 4.99 -8.91 -1.45
#